data_ea67e0dea3e8ab5c3ba1bdac7c5c2dd3
#
_entry.id   ea67e0dea3e8ab5c3ba1bdac7c5c2dd3
#
_cell.length_a   1.000
_cell.length_b   1.000
_cell.length_c   1.000
_cell.angle_alpha   90.00
_cell.angle_beta   90.00
_cell.angle_gamma   90.00
#
_symmetry.space_group_name_H-M   'P 1'
#
loop_
_entity.id
_entity.type
_entity.pdbx_description
1 polymer ?
#
loop_
_entity_poly.entity_id
_entity_poly.type
_entity_poly.pdbx_seq_one_letter_code
_entity_poly.pdbx_strand_id
1 'polypeptide(L)'
;MVNCNGTHKTIDRFYDPVAGPIRFRYSTERWNTDRVRRDLLSPLDDNFGAELNGPWFAPPEGWAARRLEMDNGDLALFCWNGQEAYWLGNTETPEVLWRTNKRTFDEAPDPISEWGQRELFAQLEVDDPWLTEYETLAQFFLPVLLSKDGRESTRRFFRDHAAGFPDAGREAGLAFYDDFLATGVLDERRYTMASKLGTSSGFDLSRMRATMGEFNTAKLLVDSGNDIEPEVELNSGHSVDFRVEDTLVEVTRPRPPARRQADTAVGALKASGDAKTRDQLAAHPGAVLVVDCSSFRDDEWQRVLGERPSVGYEPLVVFRYRPDGRVEGYSRGSVPFPLPW
;
A
#
# COMPACT_ATOMS: atom_id res chain seq x y z
N MET A 1 33.34 27.43 -16.65
CA MET A 1 33.69 26.55 -15.54
C MET A 1 32.75 26.85 -14.40
N VAL A 2 31.68 26.11 -14.28
CA VAL A 2 30.72 26.24 -13.16
C VAL A 2 30.94 24.99 -12.31
N ASN A 3 31.46 25.21 -11.10
CA ASN A 3 31.66 24.18 -10.10
C ASN A 3 30.31 23.75 -9.55
N CYS A 4 29.81 22.59 -9.90
CA CYS A 4 28.72 21.91 -9.20
C CYS A 4 29.30 21.12 -8.02
N ASN A 5 29.53 21.79 -6.89
CA ASN A 5 29.68 21.12 -5.62
C ASN A 5 28.29 20.74 -5.11
N GLY A 6 27.82 19.58 -5.50
CA GLY A 6 26.68 18.93 -4.86
C GLY A 6 27.08 18.55 -3.43
N THR A 7 26.59 19.27 -2.46
CA THR A 7 26.63 18.89 -1.05
C THR A 7 25.83 17.60 -0.87
N HIS A 8 26.52 16.47 -0.80
CA HIS A 8 25.96 15.24 -0.23
C HIS A 8 25.54 15.55 1.20
N LYS A 9 24.25 15.79 1.41
CA LYS A 9 23.68 15.73 2.74
C LYS A 9 23.86 14.28 3.22
N THR A 10 24.69 14.07 4.21
CA THR A 10 24.82 12.79 4.92
C THR A 10 23.45 12.52 5.56
N ILE A 11 22.69 11.60 4.95
CA ILE A 11 21.43 11.12 5.50
C ILE A 11 21.82 10.09 6.56
N ASP A 12 22.16 10.56 7.76
CA ASP A 12 22.46 9.72 8.95
C ASP A 12 21.18 9.30 9.69
N ARG A 13 20.06 9.11 8.99
CA ARG A 13 18.88 8.48 9.58
C ARG A 13 18.98 6.98 9.37
N PHE A 14 19.24 6.25 10.44
CA PHE A 14 19.03 4.82 10.50
C PHE A 14 17.51 4.58 10.50
N TYR A 15 16.96 4.25 9.35
CA TYR A 15 15.61 3.72 9.27
C TYR A 15 15.69 2.24 9.61
N ASP A 16 14.95 1.80 10.62
CA ASP A 16 14.69 0.37 10.78
C ASP A 16 13.78 -0.04 9.61
N PRO A 17 14.26 -0.90 8.70
CA PRO A 17 13.45 -1.30 7.57
C PRO A 17 12.23 -2.07 8.09
N VAL A 18 11.05 -1.57 7.81
CA VAL A 18 9.82 -2.33 8.03
C VAL A 18 9.87 -3.54 7.10
N ALA A 19 9.94 -4.73 7.68
CA ALA A 19 10.03 -5.99 6.94
C ALA A 19 8.85 -6.11 5.97
N GLY A 20 9.13 -6.59 4.74
CA GLY A 20 8.11 -6.92 3.78
C GLY A 20 8.30 -6.32 2.39
N PRO A 21 7.57 -6.78 1.42
CA PRO A 21 8.08 -7.31 0.18
C PRO A 21 8.14 -6.28 -0.94
N ILE A 22 9.31 -5.86 -1.28
CA ILE A 22 9.62 -5.42 -2.63
C ILE A 22 10.21 -6.64 -3.34
N ARG A 23 9.70 -6.96 -4.53
CA ARG A 23 10.13 -8.18 -5.23
C ARG A 23 11.43 -7.97 -5.97
N PHE A 24 12.37 -8.87 -5.73
CA PHE A 24 13.59 -9.03 -6.51
C PHE A 24 13.43 -10.09 -7.59
N ARG A 25 14.29 -10.04 -8.60
CA ARG A 25 14.67 -11.22 -9.35
C ARG A 25 15.99 -11.73 -8.82
N TYR A 26 16.08 -13.05 -8.64
CA TYR A 26 17.25 -13.74 -8.14
C TYR A 26 17.94 -14.48 -9.30
N SER A 27 19.23 -14.30 -9.43
CA SER A 27 20.05 -14.99 -10.43
C SER A 27 21.21 -15.73 -9.75
N THR A 28 21.39 -17.00 -10.09
CA THR A 28 22.52 -17.84 -9.69
C THR A 28 23.70 -17.75 -10.65
N GLU A 29 23.61 -16.90 -11.66
CA GLU A 29 24.67 -16.71 -12.62
C GLU A 29 25.76 -15.78 -12.08
N ARG A 30 26.98 -15.97 -12.59
CA ARG A 30 28.11 -15.11 -12.21
C ARG A 30 28.02 -13.76 -12.92
N TRP A 31 28.05 -12.71 -12.13
CA TRP A 31 28.01 -11.33 -12.59
C TRP A 31 29.31 -10.59 -12.27
N ASN A 32 29.66 -9.63 -13.12
CA ASN A 32 30.70 -8.65 -12.91
C ASN A 32 30.32 -7.33 -13.59
N THR A 33 31.09 -6.28 -13.38
CA THR A 33 30.78 -4.94 -13.89
C THR A 33 30.64 -4.89 -15.41
N ASP A 34 31.46 -5.63 -16.16
CA ASP A 34 31.41 -5.62 -17.62
C ASP A 34 30.15 -6.31 -18.13
N ARG A 35 29.76 -7.40 -17.50
CA ARG A 35 28.50 -8.09 -17.79
C ARG A 35 27.29 -7.21 -17.46
N VAL A 36 27.30 -6.52 -16.32
CA VAL A 36 26.23 -5.57 -15.97
C VAL A 36 26.08 -4.49 -17.04
N ARG A 37 27.19 -3.92 -17.52
CA ARG A 37 27.16 -2.93 -18.59
C ARG A 37 26.57 -3.47 -19.88
N ARG A 38 27.03 -4.65 -20.30
CA ARG A 38 26.62 -5.25 -21.58
C ARG A 38 25.18 -5.78 -21.54
N ASP A 39 24.81 -6.52 -20.51
CA ASP A 39 23.60 -7.33 -20.48
C ASP A 39 22.43 -6.63 -19.77
N LEU A 40 22.68 -5.63 -18.92
CA LEU A 40 21.64 -4.87 -18.21
C LEU A 40 21.58 -3.42 -18.68
N LEU A 41 22.71 -2.69 -18.62
CA LEU A 41 22.71 -1.27 -18.96
C LEU A 41 22.39 -1.03 -20.44
N SER A 42 23.13 -1.68 -21.36
CA SER A 42 22.97 -1.39 -22.79
C SER A 42 21.55 -1.54 -23.29
N PRO A 43 20.81 -2.65 -23.00
CA PRO A 43 19.41 -2.76 -23.42
C PRO A 43 18.48 -1.73 -22.77
N LEU A 44 18.76 -1.27 -21.57
CA LEU A 44 17.96 -0.27 -20.89
C LEU A 44 18.29 1.14 -21.39
N ASP A 45 19.53 1.43 -21.71
CA ASP A 45 19.95 2.69 -22.33
C ASP A 45 19.35 2.85 -23.71
N ASP A 46 19.45 1.82 -24.56
CA ASP A 46 18.87 1.82 -25.91
C ASP A 46 17.36 2.08 -25.94
N ASN A 47 16.62 1.67 -24.89
CA ASN A 47 15.18 1.78 -24.84
C ASN A 47 14.66 2.91 -23.93
N PHE A 48 15.40 3.29 -22.89
CA PHE A 48 14.92 4.15 -21.81
C PHE A 48 15.92 5.22 -21.38
N GLY A 49 17.06 5.36 -22.04
CA GLY A 49 18.11 6.32 -21.67
C GLY A 49 18.71 6.01 -20.28
N ALA A 50 19.03 4.75 -20.02
CA ALA A 50 19.52 4.35 -18.72
C ALA A 50 20.97 4.78 -18.47
N GLU A 51 21.22 5.33 -17.29
CA GLU A 51 22.54 5.61 -16.77
C GLU A 51 22.94 4.63 -15.67
N LEU A 52 24.24 4.27 -15.61
CA LEU A 52 24.78 3.38 -14.59
C LEU A 52 25.49 4.18 -13.51
N ASN A 53 24.89 4.26 -12.34
CA ASN A 53 25.39 5.02 -11.19
C ASN A 53 25.88 4.12 -10.05
N GLY A 54 26.67 4.67 -9.15
CA GLY A 54 26.99 4.04 -7.87
C GLY A 54 25.78 4.07 -6.95
N PRO A 55 25.62 3.08 -6.05
CA PRO A 55 24.58 3.15 -5.02
C PRO A 55 24.86 4.31 -4.06
N TRP A 56 23.82 4.84 -3.45
CA TRP A 56 23.94 5.92 -2.44
C TRP A 56 24.44 5.38 -1.11
N PHE A 57 24.08 4.15 -0.78
CA PHE A 57 24.55 3.44 0.41
C PHE A 57 25.53 2.33 0.02
N ALA A 58 26.51 2.07 0.87
CA ALA A 58 27.40 0.95 0.68
C ALA A 58 26.59 -0.36 0.65
N PRO A 59 26.78 -1.21 -0.38
CA PRO A 59 26.16 -2.53 -0.39
C PRO A 59 26.69 -3.38 0.76
N PRO A 60 26.02 -4.48 1.13
CA PRO A 60 26.52 -5.40 2.14
C PRO A 60 27.95 -5.89 1.86
N GLU A 61 28.66 -6.26 2.91
CA GLU A 61 30.04 -6.75 2.78
C GLU A 61 30.11 -7.96 1.82
N GLY A 62 31.06 -7.93 0.90
CA GLY A 62 31.23 -8.95 -0.14
C GLY A 62 30.34 -8.79 -1.36
N TRP A 63 29.48 -7.76 -1.40
CA TRP A 63 28.61 -7.47 -2.52
C TRP A 63 29.07 -6.23 -3.29
N ALA A 64 28.93 -6.29 -4.61
CA ALA A 64 28.98 -5.12 -5.50
C ALA A 64 27.56 -4.71 -5.87
N ALA A 65 27.34 -3.42 -6.10
CA ALA A 65 26.01 -2.93 -6.49
C ALA A 65 26.10 -1.80 -7.51
N ARG A 66 25.00 -1.62 -8.26
CA ARG A 66 24.77 -0.50 -9.18
C ARG A 66 23.32 -0.05 -9.12
N ARG A 67 23.12 1.24 -9.40
CA ARG A 67 21.84 1.87 -9.72
C ARG A 67 21.79 2.07 -11.23
N LEU A 68 20.64 1.74 -11.82
CA LEU A 68 20.31 2.06 -13.21
C LEU A 68 19.14 3.04 -13.18
N GLU A 69 19.37 4.25 -13.60
CA GLU A 69 18.41 5.36 -13.57
C GLU A 69 18.02 5.70 -15.01
N MET A 70 16.73 5.76 -15.32
CA MET A 70 16.21 5.99 -16.66
C MET A 70 15.61 7.39 -16.80
N ASP A 71 15.60 7.91 -18.04
CA ASP A 71 15.06 9.25 -18.36
C ASP A 71 13.59 9.43 -17.96
N ASN A 72 12.82 8.35 -17.92
CA ASN A 72 11.42 8.35 -17.51
C ASN A 72 11.21 8.30 -15.98
N GLY A 73 12.27 8.37 -15.20
CA GLY A 73 12.25 8.29 -13.74
C GLY A 73 12.12 6.86 -13.19
N ASP A 74 12.26 5.84 -14.03
CA ASP A 74 12.35 4.46 -13.55
C ASP A 74 13.72 4.20 -12.94
N LEU A 75 13.75 3.33 -11.94
CA LEU A 75 14.93 2.95 -11.18
C LEU A 75 15.06 1.43 -11.12
N ALA A 76 16.27 0.93 -11.25
CA ALA A 76 16.60 -0.43 -10.88
C ALA A 76 17.88 -0.49 -10.03
N LEU A 77 17.85 -1.37 -9.04
CA LEU A 77 19.01 -1.72 -8.23
C LEU A 77 19.48 -3.12 -8.62
N PHE A 78 20.77 -3.28 -8.77
CA PHE A 78 21.36 -4.57 -9.03
C PHE A 78 22.57 -4.78 -8.14
N CYS A 79 22.57 -5.88 -7.37
CA CYS A 79 23.68 -6.27 -6.53
C CYS A 79 24.11 -7.72 -6.79
N TRP A 80 25.41 -8.01 -6.67
CA TRP A 80 25.98 -9.34 -6.92
C TRP A 80 27.24 -9.60 -6.09
N ASN A 81 27.52 -10.87 -5.80
CA ASN A 81 28.70 -11.30 -5.04
C ASN A 81 29.58 -12.32 -5.80
N GLY A 82 29.36 -12.51 -7.10
CA GLY A 82 30.09 -13.49 -7.94
C GLY A 82 29.52 -14.91 -7.94
N GLN A 83 28.54 -15.22 -7.07
CA GLN A 83 27.81 -16.49 -7.03
C GLN A 83 26.34 -16.31 -7.34
N GLU A 84 25.77 -15.23 -6.87
CA GLU A 84 24.37 -14.88 -6.99
C GLU A 84 24.18 -13.36 -7.16
N ALA A 85 23.01 -12.96 -7.62
CA ALA A 85 22.64 -11.57 -7.82
C ALA A 85 21.16 -11.33 -7.60
N TYR A 86 20.85 -10.10 -7.20
CA TYR A 86 19.47 -9.62 -6.99
C TYR A 86 19.22 -8.38 -7.85
N TRP A 87 18.12 -8.42 -8.59
CA TRP A 87 17.60 -7.32 -9.38
C TRP A 87 16.29 -6.84 -8.78
N LEU A 88 16.23 -5.56 -8.48
CA LEU A 88 15.04 -4.86 -8.06
C LEU A 88 14.82 -3.69 -9.01
N GLY A 89 13.69 -3.64 -9.68
CA GLY A 89 13.39 -2.56 -10.62
C GLY A 89 11.90 -2.39 -10.87
N ASN A 90 11.52 -1.17 -11.17
CA ASN A 90 10.15 -0.81 -11.60
C ASN A 90 10.01 -0.63 -13.12
N THR A 91 11.06 -0.90 -13.86
CA THR A 91 11.13 -0.86 -15.32
C THR A 91 11.00 -2.25 -15.95
N GLU A 92 11.07 -2.31 -17.28
CA GLU A 92 11.17 -3.58 -18.00
C GLU A 92 12.39 -4.37 -17.54
N THR A 93 12.18 -5.65 -17.27
CA THR A 93 13.28 -6.53 -16.87
C THR A 93 14.11 -6.89 -18.11
N PRO A 94 15.44 -6.68 -18.11
CA PRO A 94 16.29 -7.12 -19.21
C PRO A 94 16.11 -8.61 -19.52
N GLU A 95 16.15 -8.98 -20.80
CA GLU A 95 15.87 -10.36 -21.28
C GLU A 95 16.70 -11.42 -20.54
N VAL A 96 17.95 -11.13 -20.24
CA VAL A 96 18.86 -12.03 -19.52
C VAL A 96 18.34 -12.43 -18.14
N LEU A 97 17.45 -11.62 -17.55
CA LEU A 97 16.86 -11.86 -16.22
C LEU A 97 15.45 -12.46 -16.28
N TRP A 98 14.85 -12.66 -17.45
CA TRP A 98 13.46 -13.15 -17.53
C TRP A 98 13.25 -14.54 -16.96
N ARG A 99 14.25 -15.39 -17.06
CA ARG A 99 14.23 -16.78 -16.56
C ARG A 99 14.63 -16.92 -15.09
N THR A 100 14.98 -15.82 -14.43
CA THR A 100 15.34 -15.84 -13.02
C THR A 100 14.09 -15.91 -12.13
N ASN A 101 14.23 -16.48 -10.92
CA ASN A 101 13.15 -16.55 -9.97
C ASN A 101 12.81 -15.15 -9.42
N LYS A 102 11.52 -14.87 -9.21
CA LYS A 102 11.07 -13.72 -8.43
C LYS A 102 11.09 -14.10 -6.96
N ARG A 103 11.69 -13.25 -6.15
CA ARG A 103 11.73 -13.37 -4.70
C ARG A 103 11.16 -12.12 -4.04
N THR A 104 10.76 -12.25 -2.80
CA THR A 104 10.36 -11.14 -1.94
C THR A 104 11.53 -10.68 -1.10
N PHE A 105 11.41 -9.57 -0.37
CA PHE A 105 12.43 -9.17 0.60
C PHE A 105 12.59 -10.19 1.73
N ASP A 106 11.53 -10.88 2.12
CA ASP A 106 11.59 -11.95 3.14
C ASP A 106 12.43 -13.15 2.69
N GLU A 107 12.53 -13.37 1.38
CA GLU A 107 13.30 -14.47 0.77
C GLU A 107 14.71 -14.05 0.40
N ALA A 108 15.02 -12.76 0.39
CA ALA A 108 16.35 -12.23 0.19
C ALA A 108 17.12 -12.23 1.54
N PRO A 109 18.45 -12.32 1.53
CA PRO A 109 19.23 -12.11 2.74
C PRO A 109 18.93 -10.74 3.37
N ASP A 110 18.76 -10.69 4.69
CA ASP A 110 18.43 -9.45 5.42
C ASP A 110 19.30 -8.25 5.03
N PRO A 111 20.64 -8.37 4.90
CA PRO A 111 21.47 -7.24 4.50
C PRO A 111 21.13 -6.68 3.11
N ILE A 112 20.70 -7.55 2.17
CA ILE A 112 20.28 -7.12 0.83
C ILE A 112 18.93 -6.41 0.89
N SER A 113 18.00 -6.96 1.68
CA SER A 113 16.68 -6.36 1.90
C SER A 113 16.78 -4.96 2.50
N GLU A 114 17.57 -4.82 3.56
CA GLU A 114 17.82 -3.55 4.25
C GLU A 114 18.49 -2.53 3.33
N TRP A 115 19.53 -2.94 2.61
CA TRP A 115 20.21 -2.07 1.66
C TRP A 115 19.26 -1.60 0.56
N GLY A 116 18.49 -2.49 -0.03
CA GLY A 116 17.55 -2.15 -1.10
C GLY A 116 16.45 -1.19 -0.62
N GLN A 117 15.92 -1.40 0.58
CA GLN A 117 14.92 -0.50 1.17
C GLN A 117 15.47 0.90 1.41
N ARG A 118 16.69 1.01 1.94
CA ARG A 118 17.37 2.32 2.13
C ARG A 118 17.56 3.07 0.83
N GLU A 119 18.05 2.40 -0.22
CA GLU A 119 18.21 3.00 -1.55
C GLU A 119 16.89 3.55 -2.11
N LEU A 120 15.82 2.76 -1.99
CA LEU A 120 14.51 3.14 -2.51
C LEU A 120 13.83 4.23 -1.70
N PHE A 121 13.97 4.20 -0.37
CA PHE A 121 13.41 5.24 0.48
C PHE A 121 14.12 6.58 0.26
N ALA A 122 15.45 6.56 0.12
CA ALA A 122 16.22 7.76 -0.23
C ALA A 122 15.83 8.32 -1.61
N GLN A 123 15.52 7.44 -2.59
CA GLN A 123 14.98 7.90 -3.87
C GLN A 123 13.62 8.57 -3.69
N LEU A 124 12.73 7.99 -2.88
CA LEU A 124 11.43 8.59 -2.59
C LEU A 124 11.58 9.96 -1.89
N GLU A 125 12.56 10.11 -1.00
CA GLU A 125 12.85 11.38 -0.34
C GLU A 125 13.30 12.49 -1.32
N VAL A 126 14.00 12.11 -2.38
CA VAL A 126 14.37 13.04 -3.46
C VAL A 126 13.15 13.40 -4.31
N ASP A 127 12.35 12.41 -4.69
CA ASP A 127 11.21 12.59 -5.59
C ASP A 127 10.04 13.31 -4.90
N ASP A 128 9.72 12.90 -3.68
CA ASP A 128 8.53 13.34 -2.94
C ASP A 128 8.85 13.58 -1.44
N PRO A 129 9.65 14.59 -1.09
CA PRO A 129 10.04 14.84 0.30
C PRO A 129 8.84 15.10 1.24
N TRP A 130 7.71 15.57 0.69
CA TRP A 130 6.46 15.78 1.43
C TRP A 130 5.84 14.45 1.93
N LEU A 131 6.15 13.34 1.27
CA LEU A 131 5.59 12.03 1.62
C LEU A 131 6.45 11.32 2.68
N THR A 132 7.76 11.51 2.62
CA THR A 132 8.70 10.90 3.57
C THR A 132 8.68 11.55 4.96
N GLU A 133 7.95 12.66 5.14
CA GLU A 133 7.59 13.19 6.46
C GLU A 133 6.69 12.18 7.24
N TYR A 134 5.96 11.32 6.53
CA TYR A 134 5.13 10.22 7.06
C TYR A 134 5.86 8.92 6.83
N GLU A 135 6.88 8.67 7.63
CA GLU A 135 7.89 7.65 7.38
C GLU A 135 7.30 6.24 7.29
N THR A 136 6.46 5.86 8.25
CA THR A 136 5.86 4.52 8.30
C THR A 136 4.93 4.29 7.12
N LEU A 137 4.08 5.27 6.80
CA LEU A 137 3.21 5.21 5.63
C LEU A 137 4.03 5.12 4.34
N ALA A 138 5.06 5.95 4.19
CA ALA A 138 5.91 5.97 3.01
C ALA A 138 6.65 4.64 2.84
N GLN A 139 7.19 4.09 3.91
CA GLN A 139 7.83 2.77 3.89
C GLN A 139 6.81 1.67 3.59
N PHE A 140 5.64 1.68 4.20
CA PHE A 140 4.59 0.69 3.97
C PHE A 140 4.18 0.63 2.49
N PHE A 141 3.97 1.77 1.86
CA PHE A 141 3.55 1.87 0.46
C PHE A 141 4.72 1.97 -0.54
N LEU A 142 5.97 1.86 -0.11
CA LEU A 142 7.15 1.98 -0.96
C LEU A 142 7.09 1.11 -2.23
N PRO A 143 6.62 -0.18 -2.17
CA PRO A 143 6.51 -1.01 -3.37
C PRO A 143 5.61 -0.42 -4.45
N VAL A 144 4.56 0.28 -4.05
CA VAL A 144 3.59 0.88 -4.98
C VAL A 144 4.02 2.27 -5.41
N LEU A 145 4.57 3.06 -4.48
CA LEU A 145 5.06 4.42 -4.75
C LEU A 145 6.21 4.46 -5.75
N LEU A 146 6.93 3.34 -5.92
CA LEU A 146 8.00 3.19 -6.89
C LEU A 146 7.65 2.21 -8.03
N SER A 147 6.41 1.68 -8.06
CA SER A 147 6.00 0.77 -9.13
C SER A 147 5.73 1.51 -10.43
N LYS A 148 5.96 0.84 -11.57
CA LYS A 148 5.68 1.39 -12.92
C LYS A 148 4.22 1.80 -13.08
N ASP A 149 3.29 0.97 -12.62
CA ASP A 149 1.86 1.14 -12.89
C ASP A 149 1.12 1.95 -11.82
N GLY A 150 1.57 1.88 -10.56
CA GLY A 150 0.85 2.44 -9.42
C GLY A 150 1.38 3.77 -8.87
N ARG A 151 2.62 4.12 -9.17
CA ARG A 151 3.30 5.25 -8.53
C ARG A 151 2.54 6.58 -8.67
N GLU A 152 2.17 6.95 -9.88
CA GLU A 152 1.53 8.24 -10.14
C GLU A 152 0.12 8.30 -9.53
N SER A 153 -0.66 7.25 -9.67
CA SER A 153 -2.01 7.18 -9.10
C SER A 153 -1.99 7.20 -7.56
N THR A 154 -1.04 6.50 -6.94
CA THR A 154 -0.91 6.45 -5.47
C THR A 154 -0.41 7.78 -4.91
N ARG A 155 0.62 8.38 -5.51
CA ARG A 155 1.12 9.71 -5.13
C ARG A 155 0.02 10.78 -5.24
N ARG A 156 -0.74 10.77 -6.36
CA ARG A 156 -1.88 11.67 -6.57
C ARG A 156 -2.97 11.46 -5.52
N PHE A 157 -3.28 10.22 -5.18
CA PHE A 157 -4.28 9.89 -4.17
C PHE A 157 -3.91 10.44 -2.79
N PHE A 158 -2.67 10.27 -2.39
CA PHE A 158 -2.17 10.79 -1.13
C PHE A 158 -2.09 12.33 -1.13
N ARG A 159 -1.59 12.93 -2.21
CA ARG A 159 -1.40 14.37 -2.31
C ARG A 159 -2.71 15.14 -2.40
N ASP A 160 -3.62 14.71 -3.27
CA ASP A 160 -4.78 15.49 -3.71
C ASP A 160 -6.09 15.05 -3.04
N HIS A 161 -6.11 13.90 -2.37
CA HIS A 161 -7.32 13.30 -1.81
C HIS A 161 -7.18 12.88 -0.34
N ALA A 162 -6.16 13.35 0.37
CA ALA A 162 -5.94 13.09 1.79
C ALA A 162 -6.13 11.61 2.17
N ALA A 163 -5.59 10.69 1.36
CA ALA A 163 -5.75 9.25 1.50
C ALA A 163 -7.22 8.78 1.63
N GLY A 164 -8.16 9.53 1.04
CA GLY A 164 -9.59 9.17 0.97
C GLY A 164 -10.53 9.90 1.91
N PHE A 165 -10.03 10.79 2.79
CA PHE A 165 -10.87 11.64 3.63
C PHE A 165 -11.40 12.86 2.86
N PRO A 166 -12.72 13.12 2.84
CA PRO A 166 -13.32 14.18 2.00
C PRO A 166 -13.12 15.59 2.55
N ASP A 167 -13.04 15.75 3.85
CA ASP A 167 -13.03 17.04 4.56
C ASP A 167 -11.72 17.25 5.33
N ALA A 168 -10.62 16.63 4.86
CA ALA A 168 -9.31 16.72 5.49
C ALA A 168 -8.28 17.38 4.58
N GLY A 169 -7.33 18.08 5.18
CA GLY A 169 -6.07 18.40 4.54
C GLY A 169 -5.20 17.14 4.35
N ARG A 170 -4.26 17.20 3.41
CA ARG A 170 -3.32 16.11 3.14
C ARG A 170 -2.63 15.64 4.42
N GLU A 171 -2.12 16.59 5.19
CA GLU A 171 -1.33 16.34 6.39
C GLU A 171 -2.12 15.49 7.41
N ALA A 172 -3.37 15.85 7.68
CA ALA A 172 -4.19 15.12 8.63
C ALA A 172 -4.55 13.70 8.13
N GLY A 173 -4.81 13.55 6.83
CA GLY A 173 -5.13 12.25 6.24
C GLY A 173 -3.93 11.31 6.24
N LEU A 174 -2.72 11.81 5.95
CA LEU A 174 -1.51 10.99 5.95
C LEU A 174 -1.06 10.63 7.37
N ALA A 175 -1.08 11.59 8.31
CA ALA A 175 -0.74 11.34 9.71
C ALA A 175 -1.64 10.25 10.33
N PHE A 176 -2.94 10.25 10.02
CA PHE A 176 -3.87 9.21 10.49
C PHE A 176 -3.40 7.79 10.13
N TYR A 177 -2.95 7.59 8.89
CA TYR A 177 -2.47 6.28 8.46
C TYR A 177 -1.04 5.99 8.91
N ASP A 178 -0.18 7.01 8.99
CA ASP A 178 1.18 6.86 9.50
C ASP A 178 1.17 6.35 10.94
N ASP A 179 0.37 6.98 11.82
CA ASP A 179 0.18 6.57 13.22
C ASP A 179 -0.40 5.15 13.32
N PHE A 180 -1.36 4.79 12.45
CA PHE A 180 -1.93 3.45 12.46
C PHE A 180 -0.92 2.39 12.01
N LEU A 181 -0.24 2.63 10.93
CA LEU A 181 0.73 1.68 10.37
C LEU A 181 1.94 1.49 11.31
N ALA A 182 2.28 2.50 12.13
CA ALA A 182 3.32 2.39 13.14
C ALA A 182 3.01 1.34 14.22
N THR A 183 1.78 0.85 14.32
CA THR A 183 1.44 -0.30 15.19
C THR A 183 2.02 -1.64 14.71
N GLY A 184 2.44 -1.73 13.45
CA GLY A 184 3.00 -2.94 12.84
C GLY A 184 1.98 -4.06 12.55
N VAL A 185 0.69 -3.86 12.86
CA VAL A 185 -0.34 -4.91 12.77
C VAL A 185 -0.57 -5.45 11.35
N LEU A 186 -0.20 -4.68 10.32
CA LEU A 186 -0.32 -5.07 8.92
C LEU A 186 1.02 -5.47 8.26
N ASP A 187 2.12 -5.51 9.00
CA ASP A 187 3.46 -5.70 8.42
C ASP A 187 3.61 -7.03 7.69
N GLU A 188 3.13 -8.12 8.27
CA GLU A 188 3.17 -9.45 7.63
C GLU A 188 2.35 -9.51 6.32
N ARG A 189 1.36 -8.64 6.15
CA ARG A 189 0.50 -8.57 4.96
C ARG A 189 0.74 -7.32 4.11
N ARG A 190 1.81 -6.60 4.39
CA ARG A 190 2.14 -5.31 3.77
C ARG A 190 2.05 -5.33 2.25
N TYR A 191 2.69 -6.31 1.59
CA TYR A 191 2.67 -6.37 0.13
C TYR A 191 1.26 -6.51 -0.42
N THR A 192 0.49 -7.45 0.10
CA THR A 192 -0.88 -7.70 -0.33
C THR A 192 -1.74 -6.46 -0.14
N MET A 193 -1.70 -5.87 1.04
CA MET A 193 -2.48 -4.67 1.36
C MET A 193 -2.05 -3.44 0.55
N ALA A 194 -0.75 -3.17 0.46
CA ALA A 194 -0.23 -2.03 -0.31
C ALA A 194 -0.50 -2.17 -1.80
N SER A 195 -0.34 -3.36 -2.38
CA SER A 195 -0.51 -3.59 -3.82
C SER A 195 -1.92 -3.30 -4.33
N LYS A 196 -2.93 -3.36 -3.46
CA LYS A 196 -4.32 -3.01 -3.80
C LYS A 196 -4.46 -1.56 -4.28
N LEU A 197 -3.62 -0.64 -3.84
CA LEU A 197 -3.59 0.73 -4.38
C LEU A 197 -3.00 0.79 -5.79
N GLY A 198 -2.05 -0.08 -6.12
CA GLY A 198 -1.26 -0.06 -7.35
C GLY A 198 -1.83 -0.84 -8.53
N THR A 199 -2.94 -1.52 -8.40
CA THR A 199 -3.41 -2.53 -9.38
C THR A 199 -4.16 -2.00 -10.60
N SER A 200 -4.32 -0.69 -10.79
CA SER A 200 -5.04 -0.16 -11.96
C SER A 200 -4.14 0.61 -12.91
N SER A 201 -4.35 0.42 -14.20
CA SER A 201 -3.72 1.19 -15.29
C SER A 201 -4.12 2.68 -15.32
N GLY A 202 -4.90 3.16 -14.34
CA GLY A 202 -5.37 4.53 -14.25
C GLY A 202 -5.85 4.91 -12.85
N PHE A 203 -6.03 6.22 -12.64
CA PHE A 203 -6.50 6.76 -11.38
C PHE A 203 -8.00 6.46 -11.17
N ASP A 204 -8.30 5.55 -10.24
CA ASP A 204 -9.67 5.24 -9.79
C ASP A 204 -9.85 5.58 -8.31
N LEU A 205 -10.35 6.78 -8.05
CA LEU A 205 -10.58 7.28 -6.69
C LEU A 205 -11.53 6.39 -5.87
N SER A 206 -12.53 5.79 -6.53
CA SER A 206 -13.51 4.94 -5.82
C SER A 206 -12.87 3.65 -5.32
N ARG A 207 -12.07 3.03 -6.16
CA ARG A 207 -11.32 1.81 -5.81
C ARG A 207 -10.29 2.11 -4.72
N MET A 208 -9.52 3.19 -4.88
CA MET A 208 -8.51 3.57 -3.88
C MET A 208 -9.13 3.88 -2.51
N ARG A 209 -10.29 4.54 -2.49
CA ARG A 209 -11.06 4.73 -1.26
C ARG A 209 -11.56 3.41 -0.67
N ALA A 210 -12.03 2.48 -1.51
CA ALA A 210 -12.46 1.17 -1.05
C ALA A 210 -11.30 0.40 -0.38
N THR A 211 -10.12 0.41 -1.01
CA THR A 211 -8.89 -0.14 -0.39
C THR A 211 -8.62 0.49 0.98
N MET A 212 -8.66 1.82 1.10
CA MET A 212 -8.46 2.46 2.41
C MET A 212 -9.59 2.16 3.41
N GLY A 213 -10.74 1.68 2.97
CA GLY A 213 -11.80 1.17 3.84
C GLY A 213 -11.38 -0.09 4.60
N GLU A 214 -10.56 -0.94 3.98
CA GLU A 214 -9.98 -2.09 4.67
C GLU A 214 -8.97 -1.65 5.74
N PHE A 215 -8.11 -0.66 5.46
CA PHE A 215 -7.22 -0.07 6.47
C PHE A 215 -7.99 0.56 7.64
N ASN A 216 -9.07 1.29 7.35
CA ASN A 216 -9.92 1.86 8.39
C ASN A 216 -10.59 0.78 9.24
N THR A 217 -11.03 -0.31 8.62
CA THR A 217 -11.63 -1.45 9.33
C THR A 217 -10.60 -2.17 10.18
N ALA A 218 -9.39 -2.41 9.65
CA ALA A 218 -8.29 -2.97 10.44
C ALA A 218 -8.02 -2.13 11.69
N LYS A 219 -7.91 -0.79 11.52
CA LYS A 219 -7.74 0.13 12.64
C LYS A 219 -8.89 0.03 13.65
N LEU A 220 -10.14 0.03 13.19
CA LEU A 220 -11.31 -0.09 14.07
C LEU A 220 -11.25 -1.35 14.94
N LEU A 221 -10.94 -2.47 14.32
CA LEU A 221 -10.87 -3.76 15.00
C LEU A 221 -9.72 -3.79 16.03
N VAL A 222 -8.53 -3.35 15.63
CA VAL A 222 -7.35 -3.32 16.51
C VAL A 222 -7.52 -2.33 17.67
N ASP A 223 -8.01 -1.12 17.41
CA ASP A 223 -8.29 -0.11 18.46
C ASP A 223 -9.36 -0.61 19.45
N SER A 224 -10.19 -1.55 19.04
CA SER A 224 -11.20 -2.19 19.90
C SER A 224 -10.67 -3.41 20.66
N GLY A 225 -9.38 -3.73 20.53
CA GLY A 225 -8.70 -4.81 21.24
C GLY A 225 -8.84 -6.18 20.58
N ASN A 226 -9.16 -6.23 19.29
CA ASN A 226 -9.26 -7.49 18.56
C ASN A 226 -7.93 -7.82 17.87
N ASP A 227 -7.58 -9.12 17.85
CA ASP A 227 -6.57 -9.66 16.96
C ASP A 227 -7.20 -9.92 15.59
N ILE A 228 -6.51 -9.51 14.52
CA ILE A 228 -7.00 -9.64 13.16
C ILE A 228 -6.05 -10.43 12.26
N GLU A 229 -6.61 -11.20 11.34
CA GLU A 229 -5.90 -11.79 10.22
C GLU A 229 -6.45 -11.17 8.93
N PRO A 230 -5.68 -10.33 8.22
CA PRO A 230 -6.11 -9.75 6.95
C PRO A 230 -5.95 -10.74 5.79
N GLU A 231 -6.77 -10.58 4.75
CA GLU A 231 -6.69 -11.33 3.48
C GLU A 231 -6.73 -12.86 3.66
N VAL A 232 -7.79 -13.34 4.26
CA VAL A 232 -7.96 -14.76 4.55
C VAL A 232 -8.39 -15.51 3.31
N GLU A 233 -7.54 -16.41 2.82
CA GLU A 233 -7.92 -17.35 1.75
C GLU A 233 -8.77 -18.48 2.31
N LEU A 234 -9.91 -18.74 1.70
CA LEU A 234 -10.81 -19.81 2.09
C LEU A 234 -10.64 -21.02 1.18
N ASN A 235 -10.98 -22.20 1.72
CA ASN A 235 -10.96 -23.46 0.96
C ASN A 235 -11.85 -23.45 -0.30
N SER A 236 -12.79 -22.50 -0.39
CA SER A 236 -13.65 -22.26 -1.56
C SER A 236 -12.95 -21.58 -2.73
N GLY A 237 -11.71 -21.09 -2.54
CA GLY A 237 -10.98 -20.26 -3.50
C GLY A 237 -11.41 -18.78 -3.48
N HIS A 238 -12.27 -18.39 -2.56
CA HIS A 238 -12.60 -16.98 -2.27
C HIS A 238 -11.73 -16.47 -1.13
N SER A 239 -11.45 -15.16 -1.12
CA SER A 239 -10.85 -14.48 0.02
C SER A 239 -11.87 -13.60 0.72
N VAL A 240 -11.70 -13.42 2.04
CA VAL A 240 -12.43 -12.44 2.84
C VAL A 240 -11.44 -11.41 3.39
N ASP A 241 -11.93 -10.19 3.63
CA ASP A 241 -11.05 -9.09 3.98
C ASP A 241 -10.34 -9.30 5.33
N PHE A 242 -11.05 -9.86 6.35
CA PHE A 242 -10.45 -10.16 7.66
C PHE A 242 -11.07 -11.38 8.30
N ARG A 243 -10.29 -11.97 9.24
CA ARG A 243 -10.78 -12.85 10.29
C ARG A 243 -10.47 -12.23 11.65
N VAL A 244 -11.47 -12.23 12.54
CA VAL A 244 -11.37 -11.85 13.95
C VAL A 244 -11.75 -13.08 14.76
N GLU A 245 -10.79 -13.71 15.43
CA GLU A 245 -10.97 -15.03 16.03
C GLU A 245 -11.54 -16.03 15.00
N ASP A 246 -12.74 -16.56 15.22
CA ASP A 246 -13.43 -17.48 14.30
C ASP A 246 -14.42 -16.76 13.36
N THR A 247 -14.51 -15.43 13.42
CA THR A 247 -15.49 -14.63 12.68
C THR A 247 -14.90 -14.04 11.40
N LEU A 248 -15.53 -14.30 10.28
CA LEU A 248 -15.18 -13.67 9.00
C LEU A 248 -15.77 -12.26 8.92
N VAL A 249 -15.03 -11.34 8.32
CA VAL A 249 -15.40 -9.94 8.17
C VAL A 249 -15.24 -9.51 6.72
N GLU A 250 -16.32 -8.99 6.14
CA GLU A 250 -16.35 -8.41 4.80
C GLU A 250 -16.52 -6.89 4.89
N VAL A 251 -15.72 -6.16 4.14
CA VAL A 251 -15.68 -4.70 4.17
C VAL A 251 -16.28 -4.11 2.89
N THR A 252 -17.01 -3.03 3.05
CA THR A 252 -17.39 -2.19 1.92
C THR A 252 -17.29 -0.71 2.29
N ARG A 253 -16.96 0.12 1.30
CA ARG A 253 -16.92 1.57 1.46
C ARG A 253 -17.80 2.23 0.42
N PRO A 254 -18.96 2.79 0.82
CA PRO A 254 -19.90 3.43 -0.09
C PRO A 254 -19.25 4.62 -0.82
N ARG A 255 -19.63 4.80 -2.08
CA ARG A 255 -19.31 6.04 -2.80
C ARG A 255 -20.13 7.16 -2.21
N PRO A 256 -19.53 8.35 -1.92
CA PRO A 256 -20.31 9.51 -1.52
C PRO A 256 -21.37 9.85 -2.57
N PRO A 257 -22.56 10.31 -2.15
CA PRO A 257 -23.62 10.68 -3.08
C PRO A 257 -23.17 11.78 -4.04
N ALA A 258 -23.50 11.64 -5.32
CA ALA A 258 -23.20 12.66 -6.32
C ALA A 258 -24.14 13.86 -6.14
N ARG A 259 -23.60 15.10 -6.24
CA ARG A 259 -24.35 16.35 -6.01
C ARG A 259 -25.58 16.58 -6.91
N ARG A 260 -25.84 15.72 -7.89
CA ARG A 260 -26.84 15.98 -8.96
C ARG A 260 -28.06 15.07 -8.98
N GLN A 261 -28.24 14.13 -8.05
CA GLN A 261 -29.39 13.23 -8.06
C GLN A 261 -29.93 12.95 -6.66
N ALA A 262 -31.11 12.33 -6.60
CA ALA A 262 -31.77 11.86 -5.40
C ALA A 262 -31.01 10.83 -4.55
N ASP A 263 -29.69 10.67 -4.80
CA ASP A 263 -28.81 9.81 -4.03
C ASP A 263 -28.54 10.46 -2.67
N THR A 264 -29.03 9.81 -1.64
CA THR A 264 -28.75 10.20 -0.26
C THR A 264 -27.60 9.34 0.28
N ALA A 265 -26.91 9.82 1.32
CA ALA A 265 -25.89 9.03 2.02
C ALA A 265 -26.45 7.69 2.51
N VAL A 266 -27.69 7.68 3.00
CA VAL A 266 -28.43 6.47 3.39
C VAL A 266 -28.66 5.54 2.19
N GLY A 267 -29.02 6.08 1.03
CA GLY A 267 -29.20 5.32 -0.20
C GLY A 267 -27.89 4.70 -0.69
N ALA A 268 -26.79 5.47 -0.66
CA ALA A 268 -25.46 5.00 -1.03
C ALA A 268 -24.97 3.87 -0.13
N LEU A 269 -25.19 3.99 1.18
CA LEU A 269 -24.87 2.94 2.16
C LEU A 269 -25.67 1.67 1.88
N LYS A 270 -27.00 1.76 1.69
CA LYS A 270 -27.84 0.60 1.38
C LYS A 270 -27.41 -0.09 0.10
N ALA A 271 -27.19 0.67 -0.97
CA ALA A 271 -26.78 0.11 -2.25
C ALA A 271 -25.44 -0.65 -2.18
N SER A 272 -24.47 -0.13 -1.40
CA SER A 272 -23.17 -0.77 -1.18
C SER A 272 -23.31 -2.07 -0.37
N GLY A 273 -24.10 -2.05 0.70
CA GLY A 273 -24.37 -3.23 1.52
C GLY A 273 -25.11 -4.32 0.74
N ASP A 274 -26.16 -3.94 0.00
CA ASP A 274 -26.94 -4.88 -0.83
C ASP A 274 -26.10 -5.55 -1.93
N ALA A 275 -25.13 -4.83 -2.51
CA ALA A 275 -24.20 -5.40 -3.49
C ALA A 275 -23.32 -6.49 -2.83
N LYS A 276 -22.67 -6.18 -1.70
CA LYS A 276 -21.83 -7.15 -0.97
C LYS A 276 -22.63 -8.37 -0.50
N THR A 277 -23.87 -8.16 -0.05
CA THR A 277 -24.73 -9.24 0.43
C THR A 277 -25.06 -10.25 -0.67
N ARG A 278 -25.31 -9.79 -1.88
CA ARG A 278 -25.65 -10.67 -3.01
C ARG A 278 -24.44 -11.47 -3.53
N ASP A 279 -23.28 -10.82 -3.55
CA ASP A 279 -22.12 -11.36 -4.25
C ASP A 279 -21.22 -12.19 -3.32
N GLN A 280 -20.84 -11.66 -2.18
CA GLN A 280 -19.83 -12.27 -1.29
C GLN A 280 -20.42 -12.91 -0.05
N LEU A 281 -21.30 -12.21 0.68
CA LEU A 281 -21.85 -12.71 1.93
C LEU A 281 -22.79 -13.91 1.75
N ALA A 282 -23.40 -14.06 0.58
CA ALA A 282 -24.18 -15.24 0.25
C ALA A 282 -23.34 -16.54 0.31
N ALA A 283 -22.05 -16.44 0.02
CA ALA A 283 -21.12 -17.57 0.10
C ALA A 283 -20.57 -17.80 1.52
N HIS A 284 -20.72 -16.83 2.44
CA HIS A 284 -20.15 -16.87 3.78
C HIS A 284 -21.21 -16.53 4.86
N PRO A 285 -22.18 -17.41 5.11
CA PRO A 285 -23.23 -17.18 6.11
C PRO A 285 -22.61 -16.97 7.50
N GLY A 286 -22.99 -15.89 8.17
CA GLY A 286 -22.49 -15.54 9.51
C GLY A 286 -21.27 -14.61 9.52
N ALA A 287 -20.71 -14.27 8.36
CA ALA A 287 -19.70 -13.21 8.30
C ALA A 287 -20.30 -11.86 8.73
N VAL A 288 -19.50 -11.00 9.34
CA VAL A 288 -19.91 -9.63 9.70
C VAL A 288 -19.68 -8.71 8.51
N LEU A 289 -20.71 -7.98 8.11
CA LEU A 289 -20.55 -6.90 7.13
C LEU A 289 -20.12 -5.61 7.84
N VAL A 290 -19.00 -5.06 7.43
CA VAL A 290 -18.50 -3.78 7.93
C VAL A 290 -18.56 -2.74 6.83
N VAL A 291 -19.23 -1.61 7.12
CA VAL A 291 -19.42 -0.50 6.18
C VAL A 291 -18.63 0.71 6.67
N ASP A 292 -17.57 1.05 5.99
CA ASP A 292 -16.75 2.24 6.26
C ASP A 292 -17.33 3.46 5.54
N CYS A 293 -17.94 4.37 6.30
CA CYS A 293 -18.47 5.64 5.81
C CYS A 293 -17.47 6.82 5.89
N SER A 294 -16.17 6.58 6.08
CA SER A 294 -15.16 7.64 6.20
C SER A 294 -14.98 8.48 4.92
N SER A 295 -15.62 8.08 3.81
CA SER A 295 -15.74 8.89 2.59
C SER A 295 -16.89 9.90 2.63
N PHE A 296 -17.78 9.84 3.63
CA PHE A 296 -18.91 10.75 3.75
C PHE A 296 -18.49 12.02 4.48
N ARG A 297 -19.09 13.15 4.10
CA ARG A 297 -18.96 14.43 4.80
C ARG A 297 -19.71 14.40 6.13
N ASP A 298 -19.46 15.40 6.97
CA ASP A 298 -20.09 15.50 8.28
C ASP A 298 -21.62 15.50 8.21
N ASP A 299 -22.21 16.28 7.31
CA ASP A 299 -23.66 16.36 7.15
C ASP A 299 -24.29 15.06 6.60
N GLU A 300 -23.59 14.38 5.72
CA GLU A 300 -23.97 13.08 5.17
C GLU A 300 -23.92 11.99 6.26
N TRP A 301 -22.86 11.99 7.05
CA TRP A 301 -22.70 11.05 8.16
C TRP A 301 -23.75 11.26 9.26
N GLN A 302 -24.04 12.50 9.63
CA GLN A 302 -25.05 12.78 10.65
C GLN A 302 -26.43 12.25 10.25
N ARG A 303 -26.78 12.27 8.97
CA ARG A 303 -28.03 11.64 8.48
C ARG A 303 -27.98 10.12 8.64
N VAL A 304 -26.88 9.47 8.26
CA VAL A 304 -26.70 8.02 8.44
C VAL A 304 -26.81 7.64 9.92
N LEU A 305 -26.11 8.37 10.80
CA LEU A 305 -26.10 8.10 12.23
C LEU A 305 -27.50 8.34 12.88
N GLY A 306 -28.24 9.36 12.43
CA GLY A 306 -29.58 9.65 12.90
C GLY A 306 -30.62 8.61 12.48
N GLU A 307 -30.54 8.09 11.26
CA GLU A 307 -31.48 7.09 10.73
C GLU A 307 -31.08 5.65 11.07
N ARG A 308 -29.76 5.35 11.28
CA ARG A 308 -29.20 4.02 11.50
C ARG A 308 -29.78 2.97 10.55
N PRO A 309 -29.66 3.15 9.23
CA PRO A 309 -30.29 2.28 8.25
C PRO A 309 -29.80 0.83 8.35
N SER A 310 -30.71 -0.11 8.04
CA SER A 310 -30.36 -1.50 7.73
C SER A 310 -29.99 -1.61 6.25
N VAL A 311 -29.12 -2.58 5.93
CA VAL A 311 -28.74 -2.95 4.56
C VAL A 311 -29.27 -4.33 4.14
N GLY A 312 -30.30 -4.82 4.83
CA GLY A 312 -30.89 -6.14 4.53
C GLY A 312 -30.00 -7.34 4.95
N TYR A 313 -28.94 -7.08 5.70
CA TYR A 313 -28.00 -8.08 6.22
C TYR A 313 -27.62 -7.79 7.67
N GLU A 314 -27.48 -8.86 8.45
CA GLU A 314 -26.99 -8.82 9.83
C GLU A 314 -26.15 -10.11 10.09
N PRO A 315 -25.06 -10.00 10.86
CA PRO A 315 -24.59 -8.86 11.64
C PRO A 315 -23.94 -7.77 10.80
N LEU A 316 -24.21 -6.50 11.15
CA LEU A 316 -23.77 -5.31 10.45
C LEU A 316 -23.06 -4.34 11.41
N VAL A 317 -21.93 -3.80 10.98
CA VAL A 317 -21.24 -2.66 11.62
C VAL A 317 -21.15 -1.52 10.61
N VAL A 318 -21.54 -0.33 11.03
CA VAL A 318 -21.42 0.89 10.21
C VAL A 318 -20.65 1.93 11.02
N PHE A 319 -19.57 2.45 10.46
CA PHE A 319 -18.72 3.39 11.17
C PHE A 319 -18.16 4.48 10.27
N ARG A 320 -17.63 5.53 10.88
CA ARG A 320 -16.87 6.58 10.23
C ARG A 320 -15.72 7.01 11.11
N TYR A 321 -14.50 7.02 10.56
CA TYR A 321 -13.37 7.74 11.11
C TYR A 321 -13.34 9.18 10.63
N ARG A 322 -12.86 10.06 11.50
CA ARG A 322 -12.33 11.38 11.14
C ARG A 322 -10.78 11.33 11.14
N PRO A 323 -10.11 12.23 10.39
CA PRO A 323 -8.64 12.24 10.33
C PRO A 323 -7.96 12.48 11.68
N ASP A 324 -8.68 13.02 12.67
CA ASP A 324 -8.20 13.20 14.05
C ASP A 324 -8.32 11.94 14.92
N GLY A 325 -8.65 10.80 14.31
CA GLY A 325 -8.78 9.51 14.99
C GLY A 325 -10.14 9.28 15.67
N ARG A 326 -11.02 10.28 15.73
CA ARG A 326 -12.38 10.07 16.29
C ARG A 326 -13.16 9.12 15.40
N VAL A 327 -13.83 8.16 16.06
CA VAL A 327 -14.68 7.18 15.41
C VAL A 327 -16.08 7.23 16.01
N GLU A 328 -17.07 7.12 15.16
CA GLU A 328 -18.49 7.02 15.52
C GLU A 328 -19.11 5.89 14.70
N GLY A 329 -20.08 5.18 15.28
CA GLY A 329 -20.71 4.09 14.56
C GLY A 329 -21.96 3.54 15.26
N TYR A 330 -22.51 2.51 14.64
CA TYR A 330 -23.55 1.68 15.21
C TYR A 330 -23.43 0.25 14.66
N SER A 331 -24.03 -0.70 15.36
CA SER A 331 -24.15 -2.08 14.92
C SER A 331 -25.62 -2.50 14.87
N ARG A 332 -25.90 -3.54 14.05
CA ARG A 332 -27.17 -4.27 14.00
C ARG A 332 -26.92 -5.76 14.03
N GLY A 333 -27.82 -6.49 14.68
CA GLY A 333 -27.58 -7.89 14.98
C GLY A 333 -26.54 -8.09 16.07
N SER A 334 -26.17 -9.35 16.33
CA SER A 334 -25.16 -9.70 17.33
C SER A 334 -23.77 -9.73 16.66
N VAL A 335 -22.97 -8.73 16.93
CA VAL A 335 -21.56 -8.70 16.49
C VAL A 335 -20.72 -9.42 17.54
N PRO A 336 -19.94 -10.46 17.19
CA PRO A 336 -19.30 -11.35 18.16
C PRO A 336 -17.97 -10.84 18.70
N PHE A 337 -17.59 -9.60 18.42
CA PHE A 337 -16.35 -8.99 18.88
C PHE A 337 -16.60 -7.56 19.41
N PRO A 338 -15.74 -7.02 20.30
CA PRO A 338 -15.88 -5.67 20.84
C PRO A 338 -15.77 -4.58 19.77
N LEU A 339 -16.48 -3.47 20.02
CA LEU A 339 -16.46 -2.23 19.22
C LEU A 339 -16.35 -1.03 20.17
N PRO A 340 -15.89 0.15 19.72
CA PRO A 340 -15.58 1.28 20.59
C PRO A 340 -16.81 2.12 21.01
N TRP A 341 -18.04 1.66 20.73
CA TRP A 341 -19.32 2.31 21.11
C TRP A 341 -20.29 1.37 21.78
#